data_50951372e0be06e710af5e7f76d2e0ec
#
_entry.id   50951372e0be06e710af5e7f76d2e0ec
#
_cell.length_a   1.000
_cell.length_b   1.000
_cell.length_c   1.000
_cell.angle_alpha   90.00
_cell.angle_beta   90.00
_cell.angle_gamma   90.00
#
_symmetry.space_group_name_H-M   'P 1'
#
loop_
_entity.id
_entity.type
_entity.pdbx_description
1 polymer ?
#
loop_
_entity_poly.entity_id
_entity_poly.type
_entity_poly.pdbx_seq_one_letter_code
_entity_poly.pdbx_strand_id
1 'polypeptide(L)'
;MRHVFFVLALLCTALNAGIFYSFSTIVMPGLDLGGAASAVNAMHGINTIVRSPIFAIVFFGALVMPLLAAFGSRSAGHRGAARLAGLAALIYAAAVIGVTLQVNVPLNETLASFTVAGTDANAANWKEFAGPWALWNHVRTLGAILALLCLLAAWAVDLTSVNRRSYGLR
;
A
#
# COMPACT_ATOMS: atom_id res chain seq x y z
N MET A 1 19.19 -0.31 -15.93
CA MET A 1 17.79 0.19 -15.83
C MET A 1 16.91 -0.69 -14.93
N ARG A 2 16.80 -2.04 -15.12
CA ARG A 2 15.91 -2.89 -14.30
C ARG A 2 16.15 -2.82 -12.78
N HIS A 3 17.41 -2.72 -12.32
CA HIS A 3 17.73 -2.58 -10.90
C HIS A 3 17.20 -1.28 -10.29
N VAL A 4 17.15 -0.20 -11.07
CA VAL A 4 16.53 1.06 -10.65
C VAL A 4 15.04 0.85 -10.41
N PHE A 5 14.35 0.10 -11.28
CA PHE A 5 12.94 -0.23 -11.08
C PHE A 5 12.72 -1.09 -9.83
N PHE A 6 13.60 -2.05 -9.52
CA PHE A 6 13.53 -2.80 -8.26
C PHE A 6 13.68 -1.89 -7.04
N VAL A 7 14.68 -1.00 -7.05
CA VAL A 7 14.88 -0.07 -5.93
C VAL A 7 13.66 0.82 -5.74
N LEU A 8 13.13 1.42 -6.79
CA LEU A 8 11.95 2.26 -6.74
C LEU A 8 10.69 1.47 -6.30
N ALA A 9 10.53 0.24 -6.82
CA ALA A 9 9.45 -0.65 -6.41
C ALA A 9 9.49 -0.95 -4.90
N LEU A 10 10.66 -1.32 -4.38
CA LEU A 10 10.87 -1.60 -2.96
C LEU A 10 10.59 -0.36 -2.11
N LEU A 11 11.11 0.81 -2.50
CA LEU A 11 10.88 2.05 -1.75
C LEU A 11 9.40 2.42 -1.73
N CYS A 12 8.72 2.46 -2.87
CA CYS A 12 7.30 2.78 -2.92
C CYS A 12 6.45 1.79 -2.12
N THR A 13 6.71 0.49 -2.26
CA THR A 13 5.95 -0.55 -1.55
C THR A 13 6.22 -0.51 -0.05
N ALA A 14 7.47 -0.30 0.39
CA ALA A 14 7.82 -0.20 1.80
C ALA A 14 7.18 1.03 2.49
N LEU A 15 7.19 2.19 1.81
CA LEU A 15 6.53 3.40 2.32
C LEU A 15 5.02 3.20 2.49
N ASN A 16 4.35 2.56 1.52
CA ASN A 16 2.92 2.25 1.64
C ASN A 16 2.66 1.21 2.76
N ALA A 17 3.47 0.15 2.85
CA ALA A 17 3.35 -0.83 3.93
C ALA A 17 3.51 -0.17 5.31
N GLY A 18 4.49 0.75 5.45
CA GLY A 18 4.72 1.51 6.68
C GLY A 18 3.54 2.42 7.05
N ILE A 19 2.98 3.14 6.07
CA ILE A 19 1.79 3.98 6.29
C ILE A 19 0.60 3.13 6.74
N PHE A 20 0.25 2.06 6.03
CA PHE A 20 -0.88 1.21 6.39
C PHE A 20 -0.68 0.52 7.74
N TYR A 21 0.54 0.05 8.02
CA TYR A 21 0.90 -0.51 9.32
C TYR A 21 0.71 0.53 10.44
N SER A 22 1.20 1.76 10.25
CA SER A 22 1.05 2.83 11.25
C SER A 22 -0.42 3.16 11.50
N PHE A 23 -1.24 3.22 10.45
CA PHE A 23 -2.68 3.40 10.61
C PHE A 23 -3.33 2.24 11.37
N SER A 24 -2.93 1.00 11.09
CA SER A 24 -3.48 -0.20 11.76
C SER A 24 -3.15 -0.27 13.25
N THR A 25 -1.96 0.20 13.65
CA THR A 25 -1.41 -0.07 15.00
C THR A 25 -1.30 1.15 15.89
N ILE A 26 -1.25 2.34 15.30
CA ILE A 26 -0.99 3.58 16.04
C ILE A 26 -2.08 4.62 15.78
N VAL A 27 -2.34 4.94 14.50
CA VAL A 27 -3.18 6.10 14.17
C VAL A 27 -4.64 5.86 14.55
N MET A 28 -5.24 4.77 14.06
CA MET A 28 -6.66 4.48 14.36
C MET A 28 -6.91 4.27 15.86
N PRO A 29 -6.11 3.47 16.59
CA PRO A 29 -6.25 3.38 18.05
C PRO A 29 -6.03 4.71 18.78
N GLY A 30 -5.10 5.54 18.31
CA GLY A 30 -4.86 6.87 18.88
C GLY A 30 -6.03 7.84 18.68
N LEU A 31 -6.67 7.78 17.51
CA LEU A 31 -7.87 8.56 17.21
C LEU A 31 -9.05 8.14 18.09
N ASP A 32 -9.23 6.85 18.34
CA ASP A 32 -10.26 6.33 19.24
C ASP A 32 -10.11 6.89 20.65
N LEU A 33 -8.89 7.00 21.17
CA LEU A 33 -8.61 7.58 22.49
C LEU A 33 -8.87 9.10 22.55
N GLY A 34 -8.76 9.81 21.44
CA GLY A 34 -8.93 11.26 21.35
C GLY A 34 -10.38 11.75 21.36
N GLY A 35 -11.36 10.82 21.34
CA GLY A 35 -12.78 11.11 21.27
C GLY A 35 -13.28 11.38 19.84
N ALA A 36 -14.54 11.03 19.58
CA ALA A 36 -15.11 10.95 18.24
C ALA A 36 -15.05 12.25 17.43
N ALA A 37 -15.34 13.40 18.01
CA ALA A 37 -15.28 14.68 17.31
C ALA A 37 -13.87 15.02 16.82
N SER A 38 -12.86 14.80 17.67
CA SER A 38 -11.46 15.00 17.32
C SER A 38 -11.01 13.99 16.26
N ALA A 39 -11.44 12.74 16.36
CA ALA A 39 -11.14 11.68 15.43
C ALA A 39 -11.72 11.95 14.04
N VAL A 40 -12.98 12.36 13.93
CA VAL A 40 -13.63 12.75 12.68
C VAL A 40 -12.88 13.92 12.03
N ASN A 41 -12.58 14.99 12.79
CA ASN A 41 -11.84 16.14 12.27
C ASN A 41 -10.44 15.78 11.79
N ALA A 42 -9.69 15.00 12.56
CA ALA A 42 -8.36 14.56 12.17
C ALA A 42 -8.40 13.70 10.90
N MET A 43 -9.37 12.79 10.81
CA MET A 43 -9.50 11.91 9.63
C MET A 43 -9.92 12.68 8.38
N HIS A 44 -10.74 13.74 8.50
CA HIS A 44 -11.01 14.67 7.39
C HIS A 44 -9.73 15.32 6.86
N GLY A 45 -8.87 15.82 7.76
CA GLY A 45 -7.57 16.41 7.40
C GLY A 45 -6.68 15.39 6.70
N ILE A 46 -6.55 14.18 7.26
CA ILE A 46 -5.77 13.08 6.67
C ILE A 46 -6.29 12.74 5.27
N ASN A 47 -7.60 12.57 5.10
CA ASN A 47 -8.22 12.24 3.82
C ASN A 47 -8.03 13.33 2.75
N THR A 48 -7.84 14.58 3.16
CA THR A 48 -7.48 15.68 2.27
C THR A 48 -6.03 15.56 1.80
N ILE A 49 -5.10 15.29 2.72
CA ILE A 49 -3.66 15.22 2.43
C ILE A 49 -3.29 13.99 1.61
N VAL A 50 -3.92 12.83 1.81
CA VAL A 50 -3.63 11.62 1.01
C VAL A 50 -4.05 11.74 -0.46
N ARG A 51 -4.80 12.78 -0.83
CA ARG A 51 -5.09 13.11 -2.24
C ARG A 51 -3.99 13.93 -2.91
N SER A 52 -2.90 14.22 -2.20
CA SER A 52 -1.77 14.98 -2.76
C SER A 52 -1.03 14.21 -3.86
N PRO A 53 -0.44 14.91 -4.85
CA PRO A 53 0.36 14.27 -5.90
C PRO A 53 1.54 13.45 -5.36
N ILE A 54 2.14 13.89 -4.24
CA ILE A 54 3.28 13.19 -3.61
C ILE A 54 2.86 11.81 -3.14
N PHE A 55 1.72 11.71 -2.44
CA PHE A 55 1.18 10.41 -2.04
C PHE A 55 0.81 9.55 -3.24
N ALA A 56 0.16 10.13 -4.25
CA ALA A 56 -0.24 9.42 -5.46
C ALA A 56 0.95 8.80 -6.20
N ILE A 57 2.07 9.52 -6.33
CA ILE A 57 3.30 9.01 -6.96
C ILE A 57 3.80 7.75 -6.23
N VAL A 58 3.86 7.76 -4.90
CA VAL A 58 4.31 6.62 -4.10
C VAL A 58 3.29 5.48 -4.17
N PHE A 59 1.99 5.80 -4.06
CA PHE A 59 0.90 4.83 -4.07
C PHE A 59 0.81 4.07 -5.39
N PHE A 60 0.77 4.76 -6.52
CA PHE A 60 0.74 4.13 -7.84
C PHE A 60 2.13 3.63 -8.28
N GLY A 61 3.21 4.24 -7.80
CA GLY A 61 4.57 3.76 -8.00
C GLY A 61 4.78 2.35 -7.49
N ALA A 62 4.14 1.97 -6.37
CA ALA A 62 4.17 0.62 -5.82
C ALA A 62 3.45 -0.45 -6.70
N LEU A 63 2.69 -0.04 -7.72
CA LEU A 63 2.17 -0.91 -8.77
C LEU A 63 3.03 -0.86 -10.03
N VAL A 64 3.34 0.34 -10.51
CA VAL A 64 4.00 0.55 -11.80
C VAL A 64 5.45 0.06 -11.80
N MET A 65 6.21 0.35 -10.73
CA MET A 65 7.62 -0.02 -10.67
C MET A 65 7.85 -1.53 -10.64
N PRO A 66 7.09 -2.35 -9.89
CA PRO A 66 7.17 -3.81 -10.00
C PRO A 66 6.88 -4.35 -11.39
N LEU A 67 5.91 -3.78 -12.12
CA LEU A 67 5.62 -4.18 -13.50
C LEU A 67 6.79 -3.88 -14.44
N LEU A 68 7.41 -2.70 -14.29
CA LEU A 68 8.62 -2.34 -15.07
C LEU A 68 9.82 -3.23 -14.70
N ALA A 69 9.99 -3.57 -13.42
CA ALA A 69 11.01 -4.52 -12.99
C ALA A 69 10.77 -5.93 -13.56
N ALA A 70 9.52 -6.40 -13.56
CA ALA A 70 9.12 -7.67 -14.13
C ALA A 70 9.40 -7.71 -15.65
N PHE A 71 9.03 -6.67 -16.37
CA PHE A 71 9.31 -6.55 -17.80
C PHE A 71 10.82 -6.54 -18.09
N GLY A 72 11.60 -5.74 -17.36
CA GLY A 72 13.05 -5.69 -17.52
C GLY A 72 13.74 -7.01 -17.21
N SER A 73 13.33 -7.72 -16.17
CA SER A 73 13.84 -9.07 -15.83
C SER A 73 13.44 -10.10 -16.90
N ARG A 74 12.21 -10.02 -17.41
CA ARG A 74 11.73 -10.91 -18.48
C ARG A 74 12.52 -10.74 -19.76
N SER A 75 12.80 -9.50 -20.16
CA SER A 75 13.60 -9.16 -21.34
C SER A 75 15.06 -9.61 -21.19
N ALA A 76 15.60 -9.60 -19.97
CA ALA A 76 16.93 -10.14 -19.67
C ALA A 76 16.98 -11.68 -19.57
N GLY A 77 15.83 -12.37 -19.72
CA GLY A 77 15.72 -13.83 -19.61
C GLY A 77 15.63 -14.36 -18.17
N HIS A 78 15.46 -13.49 -17.18
CA HIS A 78 15.33 -13.83 -15.75
C HIS A 78 13.87 -14.13 -15.40
N ARG A 79 13.33 -15.23 -15.93
CA ARG A 79 11.90 -15.58 -15.85
C ARG A 79 11.39 -15.73 -14.41
N GLY A 80 12.21 -16.26 -13.47
CA GLY A 80 11.86 -16.42 -12.08
C GLY A 80 11.62 -15.07 -11.40
N ALA A 81 12.57 -14.15 -11.55
CA ALA A 81 12.45 -12.78 -11.02
C ALA A 81 11.24 -12.04 -11.62
N ALA A 82 11.02 -12.16 -12.93
CA ALA A 82 9.88 -11.55 -13.61
C ALA A 82 8.53 -12.04 -13.05
N ARG A 83 8.40 -13.36 -12.79
CA ARG A 83 7.17 -13.92 -12.20
C ARG A 83 6.92 -13.42 -10.80
N LEU A 84 7.95 -13.36 -9.94
CA LEU A 84 7.84 -12.87 -8.57
C LEU A 84 7.51 -11.37 -8.52
N ALA A 85 8.13 -10.56 -9.36
CA ALA A 85 7.82 -9.13 -9.46
C ALA A 85 6.39 -8.90 -10.01
N GLY A 86 5.95 -9.69 -10.98
CA GLY A 86 4.56 -9.67 -11.47
C GLY A 86 3.56 -10.10 -10.41
N LEU A 87 3.88 -11.12 -9.59
CA LEU A 87 3.06 -11.55 -8.47
C LEU A 87 2.94 -10.43 -7.41
N ALA A 88 4.04 -9.73 -7.10
CA ALA A 88 4.03 -8.59 -6.20
C ALA A 88 3.08 -7.48 -6.70
N ALA A 89 3.14 -7.15 -7.99
CA ALA A 89 2.23 -6.18 -8.61
C ALA A 89 0.77 -6.63 -8.53
N LEU A 90 0.48 -7.90 -8.76
CA LEU A 90 -0.87 -8.46 -8.67
C LEU A 90 -1.43 -8.42 -7.24
N ILE A 91 -0.63 -8.80 -6.24
CA ILE A 91 -1.01 -8.73 -4.83
C ILE A 91 -1.30 -7.28 -4.43
N TYR A 92 -0.42 -6.35 -4.82
CA TYR A 92 -0.61 -4.94 -4.52
C TYR A 92 -1.85 -4.37 -5.22
N ALA A 93 -2.07 -4.70 -6.48
CA ALA A 93 -3.27 -4.28 -7.22
C ALA A 93 -4.56 -4.77 -6.57
N ALA A 94 -4.63 -6.03 -6.15
CA ALA A 94 -5.83 -6.62 -5.57
C ALA A 94 -6.04 -6.15 -4.12
N ALA A 95 -5.05 -6.37 -3.26
CA ALA A 95 -5.17 -6.19 -1.81
C ALA A 95 -4.98 -4.73 -1.35
N VAL A 96 -4.32 -3.88 -2.15
CA VAL A 96 -4.13 -2.47 -1.79
C VAL A 96 -4.99 -1.56 -2.65
N ILE A 97 -4.81 -1.55 -3.98
CA ILE A 97 -5.55 -0.62 -4.85
C ILE A 97 -7.03 -1.00 -4.89
N GLY A 98 -7.35 -2.28 -5.13
CA GLY A 98 -8.73 -2.77 -5.17
C GLY A 98 -9.48 -2.47 -3.88
N VAL A 99 -8.89 -2.81 -2.72
CA VAL A 99 -9.49 -2.52 -1.40
C VAL A 99 -9.63 -1.01 -1.18
N THR A 100 -8.62 -0.21 -1.55
CA THR A 100 -8.69 1.24 -1.41
C THR A 100 -9.87 1.81 -2.18
N LEU A 101 -10.02 1.46 -3.46
CA LEU A 101 -11.06 2.03 -4.33
C LEU A 101 -12.46 1.53 -4.01
N GLN A 102 -12.60 0.27 -3.60
CA GLN A 102 -13.91 -0.35 -3.40
C GLN A 102 -14.43 -0.21 -1.96
N VAL A 103 -13.56 0.03 -0.99
CA VAL A 103 -13.96 0.07 0.42
C VAL A 103 -13.50 1.33 1.13
N ASN A 104 -12.19 1.59 1.20
CA ASN A 104 -11.71 2.70 2.03
C ASN A 104 -12.09 4.08 1.46
N VAL A 105 -12.08 4.27 0.13
CA VAL A 105 -12.52 5.53 -0.48
C VAL A 105 -14.01 5.78 -0.25
N PRO A 106 -14.95 4.85 -0.52
CA PRO A 106 -16.36 5.04 -0.18
C PRO A 106 -16.60 5.33 1.30
N LEU A 107 -15.92 4.62 2.21
CA LEU A 107 -16.01 4.93 3.65
C LEU A 107 -15.51 6.35 3.97
N ASN A 108 -14.41 6.79 3.36
CA ASN A 108 -13.91 8.15 3.52
C ASN A 108 -14.90 9.21 2.99
N GLU A 109 -15.60 8.93 1.91
CA GLU A 109 -16.64 9.81 1.35
C GLU A 109 -17.85 9.88 2.26
N THR A 110 -18.27 8.74 2.83
CA THR A 110 -19.33 8.70 3.85
C THR A 110 -18.92 9.53 5.07
N LEU A 111 -17.71 9.35 5.58
CA LEU A 111 -17.21 10.16 6.71
C LEU A 111 -17.21 11.66 6.36
N ALA A 112 -16.81 12.03 5.14
CA ALA A 112 -16.75 13.42 4.69
C ALA A 112 -18.13 14.08 4.60
N SER A 113 -19.20 13.29 4.44
CA SER A 113 -20.58 13.81 4.45
C SER A 113 -21.11 14.13 5.83
N PHE A 114 -20.46 13.63 6.90
CA PHE A 114 -20.86 13.94 8.27
C PHE A 114 -20.37 15.33 8.67
N THR A 115 -21.31 16.19 9.02
CA THR A 115 -20.97 17.45 9.69
C THR A 115 -20.62 17.15 11.14
N VAL A 116 -19.57 17.80 11.67
CA VAL A 116 -19.24 17.70 13.10
C VAL A 116 -20.39 18.32 13.88
N ALA A 117 -21.26 17.45 14.39
CA ALA A 117 -22.48 17.79 15.12
C ALA A 117 -22.27 17.59 16.65
N GLY A 118 -23.33 17.49 17.42
CA GLY A 118 -23.26 17.16 18.83
C GLY A 118 -22.55 15.82 19.12
N THR A 119 -22.13 15.64 20.38
CA THR A 119 -21.26 14.54 20.83
C THR A 119 -21.77 13.15 20.47
N ASP A 120 -23.07 12.89 20.60
CA ASP A 120 -23.66 11.55 20.35
C ASP A 120 -23.68 11.19 18.86
N ALA A 121 -23.99 12.15 17.99
CA ALA A 121 -23.94 11.94 16.54
C ALA A 121 -22.53 11.65 16.06
N ASN A 122 -21.52 12.35 16.57
CA ASN A 122 -20.12 12.10 16.22
C ASN A 122 -19.66 10.72 16.71
N ALA A 123 -20.09 10.28 17.88
CA ALA A 123 -19.75 8.97 18.42
C ALA A 123 -20.33 7.83 17.54
N ALA A 124 -21.60 7.97 17.10
CA ALA A 124 -22.24 7.00 16.21
C ALA A 124 -21.52 6.94 14.84
N ASN A 125 -21.29 8.10 14.21
CA ASN A 125 -20.63 8.21 12.91
C ASN A 125 -19.20 7.65 12.94
N TRP A 126 -18.44 7.97 13.98
CA TRP A 126 -17.09 7.44 14.13
C TRP A 126 -17.07 5.93 14.28
N LYS A 127 -17.95 5.37 15.11
CA LYS A 127 -18.04 3.91 15.31
C LYS A 127 -18.42 3.17 14.02
N GLU A 128 -19.33 3.73 13.24
CA GLU A 128 -19.75 3.16 11.95
C GLU A 128 -18.59 3.15 10.93
N PHE A 129 -17.77 4.20 10.93
CA PHE A 129 -16.63 4.35 10.04
C PHE A 129 -15.41 3.54 10.48
N ALA A 130 -14.97 3.70 11.74
CA ALA A 130 -13.63 3.31 12.18
C ALA A 130 -13.37 1.81 12.12
N GLY A 131 -14.34 1.00 12.56
CA GLY A 131 -14.21 -0.46 12.58
C GLY A 131 -14.02 -1.05 11.18
N PRO A 132 -14.95 -0.85 10.23
CA PRO A 132 -14.81 -1.33 8.86
C PRO A 132 -13.56 -0.79 8.17
N TRP A 133 -13.26 0.50 8.34
CA TRP A 133 -12.08 1.12 7.72
C TRP A 133 -10.79 0.48 8.22
N ALA A 134 -10.64 0.27 9.52
CA ALA A 134 -9.47 -0.35 10.13
C ALA A 134 -9.29 -1.81 9.68
N LEU A 135 -10.38 -2.59 9.65
CA LEU A 135 -10.36 -3.98 9.17
C LEU A 135 -9.76 -4.07 7.76
N TRP A 136 -10.27 -3.27 6.83
CA TRP A 136 -9.77 -3.28 5.46
C TRP A 136 -8.38 -2.67 5.32
N ASN A 137 -8.00 -1.75 6.24
CA ASN A 137 -6.63 -1.28 6.32
C ASN A 137 -5.65 -2.39 6.75
N HIS A 138 -6.06 -3.33 7.63
CA HIS A 138 -5.25 -4.52 7.93
C HIS A 138 -5.03 -5.38 6.69
N VAL A 139 -6.04 -5.55 5.84
CA VAL A 139 -5.91 -6.26 4.54
C VAL A 139 -4.88 -5.55 3.65
N ARG A 140 -4.95 -4.21 3.54
CA ARG A 140 -3.94 -3.42 2.79
C ARG A 140 -2.55 -3.56 3.37
N THR A 141 -2.42 -3.57 4.68
CA THR A 141 -1.13 -3.75 5.37
C THR A 141 -0.51 -5.10 5.02
N LEU A 142 -1.27 -6.19 5.17
CA LEU A 142 -0.80 -7.54 4.85
C LEU A 142 -0.48 -7.68 3.37
N GLY A 143 -1.33 -7.14 2.48
CA GLY A 143 -1.11 -7.15 1.04
C GLY A 143 0.18 -6.41 0.63
N ALA A 144 0.42 -5.23 1.21
CA ALA A 144 1.63 -4.46 0.94
C ALA A 144 2.91 -5.16 1.47
N ILE A 145 2.85 -5.77 2.65
CA ILE A 145 3.96 -6.56 3.21
C ILE A 145 4.25 -7.78 2.32
N LEU A 146 3.23 -8.52 1.91
CA LEU A 146 3.41 -9.68 1.02
C LEU A 146 3.99 -9.27 -0.35
N ALA A 147 3.52 -8.17 -0.92
CA ALA A 147 4.08 -7.62 -2.15
C ALA A 147 5.55 -7.24 -1.97
N LEU A 148 5.91 -6.60 -0.84
CA LEU A 148 7.30 -6.25 -0.51
C LEU A 148 8.19 -7.49 -0.41
N LEU A 149 7.75 -8.55 0.27
CA LEU A 149 8.48 -9.81 0.39
C LEU A 149 8.68 -10.48 -0.98
N CYS A 150 7.64 -10.48 -1.84
CA CYS A 150 7.77 -10.97 -3.21
C CYS A 150 8.80 -10.15 -4.02
N LEU A 151 8.86 -8.83 -3.84
CA LEU A 151 9.84 -7.97 -4.52
C LEU A 151 11.27 -8.24 -4.04
N LEU A 152 11.47 -8.42 -2.74
CA LEU A 152 12.79 -8.79 -2.19
C LEU A 152 13.27 -10.13 -2.77
N ALA A 153 12.39 -11.13 -2.79
CA ALA A 153 12.69 -12.42 -3.41
C ALA A 153 12.96 -12.30 -4.92
N ALA A 154 12.16 -11.49 -5.63
CA ALA A 154 12.35 -11.23 -7.05
C ALA A 154 13.73 -10.62 -7.33
N TRP A 155 14.13 -9.63 -6.55
CA TRP A 155 15.43 -8.98 -6.73
C TRP A 155 16.60 -9.90 -6.40
N ALA A 156 16.50 -10.68 -5.33
CA ALA A 156 17.51 -11.70 -4.99
C ALA A 156 17.70 -12.72 -6.12
N VAL A 157 16.61 -13.24 -6.70
CA VAL A 157 16.65 -14.15 -7.86
C VAL A 157 17.22 -13.46 -9.10
N ASP A 158 16.91 -12.19 -9.34
CA ASP A 158 17.48 -11.44 -10.47
C ASP A 158 19.00 -11.30 -10.36
N LEU A 159 19.51 -10.95 -9.17
CA LEU A 159 20.94 -10.81 -8.90
C LEU A 159 21.70 -12.15 -9.05
N THR A 160 21.16 -13.24 -8.52
CA THR A 160 21.79 -14.57 -8.65
C THR A 160 21.81 -15.06 -10.10
N SER A 161 20.81 -14.71 -10.90
CA SER A 161 20.76 -15.04 -12.32
C SER A 161 21.82 -14.31 -13.15
N VAL A 162 22.19 -13.09 -12.76
CA VAL A 162 23.32 -12.33 -13.35
C VAL A 162 24.64 -13.06 -13.07
N ASN A 163 24.89 -13.41 -11.81
CA ASN A 163 26.14 -14.03 -11.39
C ASN A 163 26.37 -15.38 -12.09
N ARG A 164 25.35 -16.23 -12.17
CA ARG A 164 25.47 -17.54 -12.88
C ARG A 164 25.90 -17.38 -14.33
N ARG A 165 25.39 -16.39 -15.06
CA ARG A 165 25.77 -16.12 -16.45
C ARG A 165 27.22 -15.62 -16.56
N SER A 166 27.66 -14.78 -15.64
CA SER A 166 29.02 -14.23 -15.64
C SER A 166 30.08 -15.30 -15.39
N TYR A 167 29.75 -16.34 -14.61
CA TYR A 167 30.67 -17.45 -14.30
C TYR A 167 30.47 -18.69 -15.19
N GLY A 168 29.64 -18.65 -16.25
CA GLY A 168 29.40 -19.75 -17.16
C GLY A 168 28.78 -21.02 -16.54
N LEU A 169 28.20 -20.90 -15.36
CA LEU A 169 27.53 -21.98 -14.62
C LEU A 169 26.12 -22.18 -15.20
N ARG A 170 25.87 -23.32 -15.83
CA ARG A 170 24.54 -23.75 -16.31
C ARG A 170 23.75 -24.45 -15.22
#